data_ec143553abad4497c35f82e58a19d511
#
_entry.id   ec143553abad4497c35f82e58a19d511
#
_cell.length_a   1.000
_cell.length_b   1.000
_cell.length_c   1.000
_cell.angle_alpha   90.00
_cell.angle_beta   90.00
_cell.angle_gamma   90.00
#
_symmetry.space_group_name_H-M   'P 1'
#
loop_
_entity.id
_entity.type
_entity.pdbx_description
1 polymer ?
#
loop_
_entity_poly.entity_id
_entity_poly.type
_entity_poly.pdbx_seq_one_letter_code
_entity_poly.pdbx_strand_id
1 'polypeptide(L)'
;MKFEDLKKLHQKKFREELGYYLLEGEHLVQELQKALSRDARLRASEIYLTREYEHWTSPLPIHVVNSRHMTQLSETRSPQGIAAVVPILPTLAPQPGERAIYLHQIQDPGNLGTILRTLAWFGQFRCLLSPNSVDVHNGKAVRASMGAIFHVPVEVDVPIETLSARFGRIASLDLQGQPITAPEFRDFDCYIYGNEARGLPRAALAEMKAAAFTIAGTGAIESLNVATTVTICQYEISRGVVGTRPRSSSI
;
A
#
# COMPACT_ATOMS: atom_id res chain seq x y z
N MET A 1 24.26 5.10 4.99
CA MET A 1 24.00 4.32 6.25
C MET A 1 25.12 3.30 6.47
N LYS A 2 25.44 2.85 7.72
CA LYS A 2 26.41 1.76 7.94
C LYS A 2 25.82 0.42 7.50
N PHE A 3 26.64 -0.46 6.91
CA PHE A 3 26.15 -1.75 6.38
C PHE A 3 25.47 -2.65 7.45
N GLU A 4 25.99 -2.63 8.69
CA GLU A 4 25.39 -3.38 9.79
C GLU A 4 23.97 -2.90 10.16
N ASP A 5 23.66 -1.62 9.96
CA ASP A 5 22.33 -1.09 10.22
C ASP A 5 21.37 -1.44 9.08
N LEU A 6 21.86 -1.55 7.83
CA LEU A 6 21.05 -1.98 6.70
C LEU A 6 20.44 -3.37 6.92
N LYS A 7 21.23 -4.31 7.45
CA LYS A 7 20.76 -5.68 7.74
C LYS A 7 19.65 -5.72 8.79
N LYS A 8 19.60 -4.74 9.69
CA LYS A 8 18.56 -4.65 10.71
C LYS A 8 17.20 -4.26 10.15
N LEU A 9 17.17 -3.63 8.96
CA LEU A 9 15.92 -3.17 8.32
C LEU A 9 14.95 -4.29 7.94
N HIS A 10 15.35 -5.56 7.99
CA HIS A 10 14.46 -6.70 7.91
C HIS A 10 13.43 -6.75 9.05
N GLN A 11 13.73 -6.13 10.19
CA GLN A 11 12.86 -6.11 11.37
C GLN A 11 12.13 -4.77 11.49
N LYS A 12 10.80 -4.81 11.74
CA LYS A 12 9.95 -3.62 11.91
C LYS A 12 10.53 -2.62 12.90
N LYS A 13 10.96 -3.10 14.08
CA LYS A 13 11.54 -2.27 15.13
C LYS A 13 12.67 -1.35 14.61
N PHE A 14 13.58 -1.90 13.82
CA PHE A 14 14.71 -1.12 13.32
C PHE A 14 14.34 -0.23 12.14
N ARG A 15 13.32 -0.59 11.35
CA ARG A 15 12.75 0.33 10.34
C ARG A 15 12.19 1.58 11.01
N GLU A 16 11.43 1.40 12.09
CA GLU A 16 10.86 2.51 12.87
C GLU A 16 11.95 3.35 13.57
N GLU A 17 12.96 2.70 14.18
CA GLU A 17 14.05 3.36 14.87
C GLU A 17 14.95 4.17 13.92
N LEU A 18 15.31 3.59 12.78
CA LEU A 18 16.22 4.19 11.81
C LEU A 18 15.50 5.09 10.81
N GLY A 19 14.19 4.93 10.63
CA GLY A 19 13.38 5.71 9.69
C GLY A 19 13.58 5.31 8.22
N TYR A 20 13.99 4.07 7.95
CA TYR A 20 14.25 3.57 6.60
C TYR A 20 13.71 2.15 6.39
N TYR A 21 13.50 1.78 5.13
CA TYR A 21 13.15 0.42 4.73
C TYR A 21 13.93 -0.02 3.49
N LEU A 22 13.93 -1.33 3.24
CA LEU A 22 14.60 -1.94 2.09
C LEU A 22 13.61 -2.09 0.91
N LEU A 23 14.13 -1.81 -0.27
CA LEU A 23 13.43 -1.94 -1.54
C LEU A 23 14.31 -2.79 -2.45
N GLU A 24 13.81 -3.96 -2.88
CA GLU A 24 14.60 -4.97 -3.59
C GLU A 24 14.13 -5.15 -5.02
N GLY A 25 15.09 -5.20 -5.94
CA GLY A 25 14.90 -5.55 -7.33
C GLY A 25 14.84 -4.35 -8.27
N GLU A 26 15.24 -4.61 -9.51
CA GLU A 26 15.41 -3.61 -10.56
C GLU A 26 14.17 -2.77 -10.79
N HIS A 27 13.02 -3.41 -10.98
CA HIS A 27 11.76 -2.71 -11.23
C HIS A 27 11.42 -1.71 -10.12
N LEU A 28 11.58 -2.11 -8.85
CA LEU A 28 11.26 -1.23 -7.73
C LEU A 28 12.23 -0.05 -7.62
N VAL A 29 13.53 -0.26 -7.92
CA VAL A 29 14.50 0.83 -7.97
C VAL A 29 14.19 1.80 -9.12
N GLN A 30 13.70 1.31 -10.27
CA GLN A 30 13.21 2.18 -11.35
C GLN A 30 11.99 3.00 -10.91
N GLU A 31 11.03 2.38 -10.19
CA GLU A 31 9.86 3.10 -9.65
C GLU A 31 10.25 4.15 -8.60
N LEU A 32 11.23 3.86 -7.74
CA LEU A 32 11.82 4.85 -6.84
C LEU A 32 12.39 6.05 -7.61
N GLN A 33 13.16 5.80 -8.68
CA GLN A 33 13.74 6.87 -9.49
C GLN A 33 12.67 7.73 -10.19
N LYS A 34 11.59 7.11 -10.68
CA LYS A 34 10.43 7.84 -11.20
C LYS A 34 9.74 8.69 -10.13
N ALA A 35 9.62 8.15 -8.91
CA ALA A 35 8.99 8.86 -7.79
C ALA A 35 9.77 10.10 -7.33
N LEU A 36 11.09 10.13 -7.51
CA LEU A 36 11.95 11.29 -7.19
C LEU A 36 11.52 12.59 -7.88
N SER A 37 10.94 12.51 -9.07
CA SER A 37 10.45 13.68 -9.80
C SER A 37 9.21 14.31 -9.14
N ARG A 38 8.50 13.54 -8.30
CA ARG A 38 7.26 13.95 -7.63
C ARG A 38 7.47 14.26 -6.16
N ASP A 39 8.43 13.58 -5.52
CA ASP A 39 8.73 13.75 -4.09
C ASP A 39 10.24 13.86 -3.85
N ALA A 40 10.71 15.08 -3.68
CA ALA A 40 12.12 15.36 -3.44
C ALA A 40 12.65 14.79 -2.10
N ARG A 41 11.76 14.45 -1.15
CA ARG A 41 12.15 13.85 0.13
C ARG A 41 12.79 12.47 -0.04
N LEU A 42 12.46 11.76 -1.14
CA LEU A 42 13.07 10.49 -1.51
C LEU A 42 14.55 10.61 -1.89
N ARG A 43 15.11 11.80 -2.04
CA ARG A 43 16.55 12.02 -2.32
C ARG A 43 17.47 11.55 -1.19
N ALA A 44 16.94 11.28 -0.01
CA ALA A 44 17.68 10.64 1.08
C ALA A 44 17.86 9.13 0.88
N SER A 45 17.36 8.56 -0.22
CA SER A 45 17.56 7.15 -0.56
C SER A 45 18.97 6.89 -1.09
N GLU A 46 19.44 5.66 -0.89
CA GLU A 46 20.74 5.17 -1.39
C GLU A 46 20.54 3.85 -2.15
N ILE A 47 21.25 3.64 -3.25
CA ILE A 47 21.20 2.41 -4.05
C ILE A 47 22.42 1.55 -3.77
N TYR A 48 22.20 0.25 -3.58
CA TYR A 48 23.21 -0.78 -3.41
C TYR A 48 23.10 -1.77 -4.56
N LEU A 49 24.21 -2.03 -5.27
CA LEU A 49 24.20 -2.91 -6.43
C LEU A 49 25.47 -3.77 -6.53
N THR A 50 25.37 -4.91 -7.19
CA THR A 50 26.52 -5.74 -7.54
C THR A 50 27.13 -5.27 -8.85
N ARG A 51 28.35 -5.79 -9.18
CA ARG A 51 29.04 -5.45 -10.43
C ARG A 51 28.21 -5.70 -11.69
N GLU A 52 27.27 -6.61 -11.66
CA GLU A 52 26.36 -6.87 -12.78
C GLU A 52 25.52 -5.65 -13.17
N TYR A 53 25.29 -4.74 -12.22
CA TYR A 53 24.57 -3.49 -12.38
C TYR A 53 25.47 -2.24 -12.42
N GLU A 54 26.81 -2.36 -12.62
CA GLU A 54 27.71 -1.20 -12.68
C GLU A 54 27.34 -0.18 -13.78
N HIS A 55 26.59 -0.61 -14.79
CA HIS A 55 26.06 0.27 -15.84
C HIS A 55 24.85 1.11 -15.38
N TRP A 56 24.33 0.87 -14.17
CA TRP A 56 23.16 1.57 -13.64
C TRP A 56 23.47 3.04 -13.39
N THR A 57 22.59 3.92 -13.86
CA THR A 57 22.69 5.36 -13.63
C THR A 57 21.56 5.86 -12.74
N SER A 58 21.87 6.72 -11.80
CA SER A 58 20.89 7.27 -10.88
C SER A 58 21.30 8.65 -10.36
N PRO A 59 20.33 9.54 -10.08
CA PRO A 59 20.60 10.77 -9.33
C PRO A 59 20.82 10.52 -7.82
N LEU A 60 20.60 9.28 -7.35
CA LEU A 60 20.84 8.86 -5.96
C LEU A 60 22.27 8.33 -5.79
N PRO A 61 22.85 8.39 -4.58
CA PRO A 61 24.12 7.75 -4.27
C PRO A 61 24.09 6.26 -4.58
N ILE A 62 25.13 5.75 -5.24
CA ILE A 62 25.28 4.34 -5.61
C ILE A 62 26.47 3.75 -4.84
N HIS A 63 26.25 2.59 -4.23
CA HIS A 63 27.26 1.81 -3.52
C HIS A 63 27.41 0.43 -4.19
N VAL A 64 28.60 0.15 -4.74
CA VAL A 64 28.89 -1.18 -5.30
C VAL A 64 29.24 -2.14 -4.15
N VAL A 65 28.53 -3.23 -4.06
CA VAL A 65 28.72 -4.27 -3.05
C VAL A 65 29.00 -5.63 -3.68
N ASN A 66 29.61 -6.53 -2.92
CA ASN A 66 29.79 -7.90 -3.41
C ASN A 66 28.50 -8.73 -3.21
N SER A 67 28.42 -9.89 -3.90
CA SER A 67 27.25 -10.77 -3.88
C SER A 67 26.92 -11.26 -2.45
N ARG A 68 27.92 -11.46 -1.59
CA ARG A 68 27.70 -11.85 -0.17
C ARG A 68 26.99 -10.73 0.60
N HIS A 69 27.40 -9.48 0.41
CA HIS A 69 26.71 -8.34 1.03
C HIS A 69 25.29 -8.18 0.48
N MET A 70 25.10 -8.34 -0.84
CA MET A 70 23.77 -8.28 -1.43
C MET A 70 22.84 -9.35 -0.85
N THR A 71 23.32 -10.59 -0.69
CA THR A 71 22.55 -11.67 -0.03
C THR A 71 22.15 -11.32 1.40
N GLN A 72 22.99 -10.57 2.13
CA GLN A 72 22.67 -10.14 3.50
C GLN A 72 21.67 -8.98 3.55
N LEU A 73 21.57 -8.19 2.48
CA LEU A 73 20.56 -7.11 2.35
C LEU A 73 19.22 -7.62 1.85
N SER A 74 19.19 -8.76 1.16
CA SER A 74 17.97 -9.28 0.55
C SER A 74 17.21 -10.19 1.51
N GLU A 75 15.87 -10.10 1.50
CA GLU A 75 14.95 -11.08 2.08
C GLU A 75 14.63 -12.22 1.10
N THR A 76 15.01 -12.09 -0.17
CA THR A 76 14.73 -13.09 -1.19
C THR A 76 15.84 -14.16 -1.25
N ARG A 77 15.47 -15.40 -1.56
CA ARG A 77 16.44 -16.50 -1.69
C ARG A 77 17.43 -16.31 -2.85
N SER A 78 17.01 -15.58 -3.88
CA SER A 78 17.81 -15.29 -5.08
C SER A 78 17.76 -13.77 -5.33
N PRO A 79 18.66 -13.00 -4.72
CA PRO A 79 18.74 -11.55 -4.92
C PRO A 79 19.00 -11.21 -6.38
N GLN A 80 18.34 -10.18 -6.89
CA GLN A 80 18.57 -9.69 -8.27
C GLN A 80 19.87 -8.89 -8.42
N GLY A 81 20.58 -8.60 -7.32
CA GLY A 81 21.83 -7.84 -7.39
C GLY A 81 21.65 -6.32 -7.30
N ILE A 82 20.45 -5.84 -7.09
CA ILE A 82 20.15 -4.40 -6.90
C ILE A 82 19.09 -4.21 -5.82
N ALA A 83 19.32 -3.24 -4.93
CA ALA A 83 18.41 -2.86 -3.85
C ALA A 83 18.57 -1.36 -3.54
N ALA A 84 17.60 -0.78 -2.85
CA ALA A 84 17.72 0.58 -2.32
C ALA A 84 17.31 0.63 -0.85
N VAL A 85 17.84 1.60 -0.13
CA VAL A 85 17.40 2.00 1.20
C VAL A 85 16.62 3.30 1.04
N VAL A 86 15.38 3.29 1.49
CA VAL A 86 14.42 4.37 1.25
C VAL A 86 13.92 4.93 2.58
N PRO A 87 13.87 6.26 2.76
CA PRO A 87 13.35 6.85 3.99
C PRO A 87 11.85 6.56 4.15
N ILE A 88 11.42 6.29 5.39
CA ILE A 88 10.01 6.28 5.76
C ILE A 88 9.58 7.74 5.89
N LEU A 89 8.71 8.15 4.97
CA LEU A 89 8.27 9.54 4.91
C LEU A 89 6.95 9.74 5.68
N PRO A 90 6.77 10.90 6.31
CA PRO A 90 5.46 11.27 6.85
C PRO A 90 4.38 11.24 5.75
N THR A 91 3.21 10.72 6.09
CA THR A 91 2.08 10.66 5.16
C THR A 91 1.64 12.07 4.77
N LEU A 92 1.34 12.25 3.49
CA LEU A 92 0.84 13.52 2.96
C LEU A 92 -0.56 13.84 3.52
N ALA A 93 -0.84 15.12 3.72
CA ALA A 93 -2.16 15.58 4.11
C ALA A 93 -3.24 15.14 3.09
N PRO A 94 -4.50 14.94 3.55
CA PRO A 94 -5.61 14.60 2.67
C PRO A 94 -5.81 15.67 1.57
N GLN A 95 -6.11 15.20 0.36
CA GLN A 95 -6.41 16.07 -0.77
C GLN A 95 -7.94 16.19 -0.96
N PRO A 96 -8.45 17.31 -1.49
CA PRO A 96 -9.86 17.44 -1.83
C PRO A 96 -10.33 16.32 -2.76
N GLY A 97 -11.46 15.69 -2.43
CA GLY A 97 -12.01 14.57 -3.20
C GLY A 97 -11.31 13.22 -3.04
N GLU A 98 -10.27 13.14 -2.20
CA GLU A 98 -9.61 11.89 -1.85
C GLU A 98 -10.49 11.07 -0.89
N ARG A 99 -10.70 9.80 -1.22
CA ARG A 99 -11.45 8.85 -0.40
C ARG A 99 -10.51 7.96 0.42
N ALA A 100 -11.02 7.43 1.53
CA ALA A 100 -10.27 6.52 2.38
C ALA A 100 -10.67 5.06 2.19
N ILE A 101 -9.68 4.18 2.14
CA ILE A 101 -9.84 2.74 2.26
C ILE A 101 -9.27 2.32 3.59
N TYR A 102 -10.13 1.92 4.51
CA TYR A 102 -9.73 1.46 5.83
C TYR A 102 -9.65 -0.07 5.87
N LEU A 103 -8.49 -0.59 6.21
CA LEU A 103 -8.22 -2.01 6.33
C LEU A 103 -8.13 -2.40 7.80
N HIS A 104 -9.12 -3.15 8.29
CA HIS A 104 -9.16 -3.57 9.68
C HIS A 104 -8.31 -4.82 9.90
N GLN A 105 -7.19 -4.68 10.61
CA GLN A 105 -6.28 -5.75 11.01
C GLN A 105 -5.85 -6.66 9.83
N ILE A 106 -5.53 -6.09 8.68
CA ILE A 106 -5.01 -6.85 7.55
C ILE A 106 -3.69 -7.53 7.93
N GLN A 107 -3.55 -8.84 7.67
CA GLN A 107 -2.42 -9.64 8.13
C GLN A 107 -1.48 -10.05 7.00
N ASP A 108 -1.99 -10.33 5.80
CA ASP A 108 -1.14 -10.78 4.69
C ASP A 108 -0.50 -9.60 3.94
N PRO A 109 0.86 -9.52 3.91
CA PRO A 109 1.56 -8.45 3.21
C PRO A 109 1.36 -8.49 1.67
N GLY A 110 1.03 -9.64 1.10
CA GLY A 110 0.70 -9.78 -0.31
C GLY A 110 -0.64 -9.13 -0.65
N ASN A 111 -1.65 -9.33 0.21
CA ASN A 111 -2.94 -8.65 0.08
C ASN A 111 -2.76 -7.13 0.18
N LEU A 112 -2.01 -6.64 1.18
CA LEU A 112 -1.75 -5.21 1.32
C LEU A 112 -1.08 -4.64 0.07
N GLY A 113 -0.03 -5.27 -0.43
CA GLY A 113 0.65 -4.81 -1.65
C GLY A 113 -0.27 -4.79 -2.87
N THR A 114 -1.12 -5.81 -3.04
CA THR A 114 -2.12 -5.87 -4.13
C THR A 114 -3.16 -4.76 -3.99
N ILE A 115 -3.63 -4.47 -2.78
CA ILE A 115 -4.54 -3.37 -2.52
C ILE A 115 -3.90 -2.04 -2.89
N LEU A 116 -2.66 -1.77 -2.46
CA LEU A 116 -1.96 -0.54 -2.84
C LEU A 116 -1.86 -0.38 -4.36
N ARG A 117 -1.60 -1.47 -5.12
CA ARG A 117 -1.61 -1.42 -6.60
C ARG A 117 -2.98 -1.01 -7.15
N THR A 118 -4.04 -1.56 -6.60
CA THR A 118 -5.41 -1.21 -6.98
C THR A 118 -5.69 0.28 -6.72
N LEU A 119 -5.32 0.78 -5.54
CA LEU A 119 -5.53 2.19 -5.17
C LEU A 119 -4.71 3.13 -6.05
N ALA A 120 -3.46 2.77 -6.35
CA ALA A 120 -2.61 3.54 -7.27
C ALA A 120 -3.18 3.56 -8.70
N TRP A 121 -3.76 2.44 -9.16
CA TRP A 121 -4.36 2.33 -10.48
C TRP A 121 -5.56 3.25 -10.67
N PHE A 122 -6.48 3.25 -9.70
CA PHE A 122 -7.68 4.08 -9.77
C PHE A 122 -7.43 5.53 -9.35
N GLY A 123 -6.47 5.78 -8.45
CA GLY A 123 -6.12 7.12 -7.94
C GLY A 123 -7.17 7.71 -7.01
N GLN A 124 -6.85 8.85 -6.39
CA GLN A 124 -7.72 9.58 -5.46
C GLN A 124 -8.16 8.78 -4.22
N PHE A 125 -7.30 7.86 -3.76
CA PHE A 125 -7.51 7.07 -2.56
C PHE A 125 -6.29 7.14 -1.65
N ARG A 126 -6.56 7.16 -0.33
CA ARG A 126 -5.57 6.86 0.70
C ARG A 126 -5.89 5.55 1.39
N CYS A 127 -4.88 4.88 1.89
CA CYS A 127 -5.01 3.66 2.66
C CYS A 127 -4.83 3.96 4.15
N LEU A 128 -5.79 3.54 4.96
CA LEU A 128 -5.73 3.63 6.41
C LEU A 128 -5.60 2.20 6.98
N LEU A 129 -4.55 1.95 7.72
CA LEU A 129 -4.30 0.67 8.38
C LEU A 129 -4.64 0.78 9.86
N SER A 130 -5.50 -0.11 10.36
CA SER A 130 -5.79 -0.17 11.79
C SER A 130 -4.56 -0.61 12.59
N PRO A 131 -4.54 -0.40 13.92
CA PRO A 131 -3.60 -1.06 14.80
C PRO A 131 -3.60 -2.58 14.59
N ASN A 132 -2.45 -3.22 14.79
CA ASN A 132 -2.21 -4.65 14.55
C ASN A 132 -2.36 -5.10 13.09
N SER A 133 -2.31 -4.21 12.14
CA SER A 133 -2.15 -4.54 10.71
C SER A 133 -0.68 -4.88 10.40
N VAL A 134 -0.49 -5.60 9.30
CA VAL A 134 0.85 -5.86 8.75
C VAL A 134 1.57 -4.55 8.44
N ASP A 135 2.88 -4.52 8.66
CA ASP A 135 3.70 -3.37 8.34
C ASP A 135 3.78 -3.14 6.83
N VAL A 136 3.41 -1.93 6.39
CA VAL A 136 3.44 -1.53 4.97
C VAL A 136 4.84 -1.57 4.38
N HIS A 137 5.88 -1.36 5.20
CA HIS A 137 7.29 -1.42 4.81
C HIS A 137 7.90 -2.82 4.96
N ASN A 138 7.11 -3.85 5.26
CA ASN A 138 7.54 -5.23 5.17
C ASN A 138 7.97 -5.56 3.74
N GLY A 139 9.13 -6.20 3.55
CA GLY A 139 9.69 -6.45 2.21
C GLY A 139 8.75 -7.21 1.28
N LYS A 140 7.90 -8.13 1.79
CA LYS A 140 6.87 -8.80 0.97
C LYS A 140 5.77 -7.84 0.52
N ALA A 141 5.32 -6.90 1.38
CA ALA A 141 4.32 -5.89 1.01
C ALA A 141 4.89 -4.90 -0.02
N VAL A 142 6.12 -4.45 0.20
CA VAL A 142 6.84 -3.55 -0.73
C VAL A 142 6.96 -4.19 -2.12
N ARG A 143 7.43 -5.44 -2.20
CA ARG A 143 7.53 -6.17 -3.47
C ARG A 143 6.17 -6.35 -4.14
N ALA A 144 5.16 -6.78 -3.39
CA ALA A 144 3.80 -6.99 -3.91
C ALA A 144 3.16 -5.68 -4.40
N SER A 145 3.56 -4.54 -3.85
CA SER A 145 3.04 -3.23 -4.28
C SER A 145 3.52 -2.82 -5.68
N MET A 146 4.61 -3.40 -6.19
CA MET A 146 5.16 -3.08 -7.51
C MET A 146 5.37 -1.57 -7.74
N GLY A 147 5.81 -0.85 -6.68
CA GLY A 147 6.03 0.60 -6.71
C GLY A 147 4.82 1.45 -6.32
N ALA A 148 3.63 0.86 -6.14
CA ALA A 148 2.44 1.60 -5.71
C ALA A 148 2.59 2.30 -4.35
N ILE A 149 3.52 1.82 -3.52
CA ILE A 149 3.87 2.44 -2.23
C ILE A 149 4.33 3.91 -2.38
N PHE A 150 4.84 4.32 -3.54
CA PHE A 150 5.23 5.70 -3.83
C PHE A 150 4.07 6.59 -4.31
N HIS A 151 2.88 6.03 -4.52
CA HIS A 151 1.75 6.72 -5.13
C HIS A 151 0.54 6.84 -4.22
N VAL A 152 0.42 5.94 -3.23
CA VAL A 152 -0.74 5.87 -2.33
C VAL A 152 -0.32 6.38 -0.95
N PRO A 153 -0.94 7.46 -0.43
CA PRO A 153 -0.73 7.85 0.95
C PRO A 153 -1.22 6.75 1.89
N VAL A 154 -0.35 6.30 2.81
CA VAL A 154 -0.68 5.27 3.79
C VAL A 154 -0.56 5.84 5.19
N GLU A 155 -1.62 5.77 5.97
CA GLU A 155 -1.62 6.06 7.40
C GLU A 155 -1.66 4.74 8.17
N VAL A 156 -0.79 4.60 9.15
CA VAL A 156 -0.70 3.39 9.98
C VAL A 156 -1.26 3.66 11.38
N ASP A 157 -1.63 2.57 12.08
CA ASP A 157 -2.12 2.59 13.45
C ASP A 157 -3.32 3.55 13.68
N VAL A 158 -4.22 3.65 12.67
CA VAL A 158 -5.44 4.47 12.75
C VAL A 158 -6.52 3.70 13.52
N PRO A 159 -6.92 4.14 14.73
CA PRO A 159 -8.01 3.50 15.47
C PRO A 159 -9.35 3.68 14.73
N ILE A 160 -10.16 2.63 14.66
CA ILE A 160 -11.43 2.66 13.93
C ILE A 160 -12.40 3.70 14.49
N GLU A 161 -12.34 3.96 15.78
CA GLU A 161 -13.18 4.93 16.49
C GLU A 161 -12.96 6.37 16.01
N THR A 162 -11.79 6.65 15.41
CA THR A 162 -11.47 7.99 14.90
C THR A 162 -12.12 8.30 13.55
N LEU A 163 -12.66 7.30 12.86
CA LEU A 163 -13.17 7.45 11.49
C LEU A 163 -14.41 8.35 11.45
N SER A 164 -15.33 8.25 12.41
CA SER A 164 -16.55 9.06 12.46
C SER A 164 -16.28 10.57 12.63
N ALA A 165 -15.15 10.93 13.26
CA ALA A 165 -14.73 12.34 13.37
C ALA A 165 -14.05 12.85 12.10
N ARG A 166 -13.58 11.96 11.23
CA ARG A 166 -12.81 12.29 10.02
C ARG A 166 -13.65 12.27 8.74
N PHE A 167 -14.67 11.40 8.69
CA PHE A 167 -15.44 11.11 7.47
C PHE A 167 -16.93 11.25 7.75
N GLY A 168 -17.63 11.97 6.87
CA GLY A 168 -19.07 12.21 7.02
C GLY A 168 -19.92 10.99 6.64
N ARG A 169 -19.49 10.23 5.60
CA ARG A 169 -20.20 9.05 5.11
C ARG A 169 -19.26 7.85 5.06
N ILE A 170 -19.62 6.81 5.82
CA ILE A 170 -18.78 5.61 5.96
C ILE A 170 -19.56 4.40 5.44
N ALA A 171 -18.95 3.63 4.53
CA ALA A 171 -19.43 2.34 4.06
C ALA A 171 -18.59 1.20 4.66
N SER A 172 -19.19 0.04 4.85
CA SER A 172 -18.50 -1.20 5.23
C SER A 172 -18.84 -2.31 4.24
N LEU A 173 -17.83 -3.11 3.88
CA LEU A 173 -18.01 -4.28 3.03
C LEU A 173 -18.28 -5.51 3.90
N ASP A 174 -19.44 -6.11 3.71
CA ASP A 174 -19.94 -7.21 4.53
C ASP A 174 -20.58 -8.29 3.63
N LEU A 175 -20.83 -9.47 4.20
CA LEU A 175 -21.59 -10.52 3.52
C LEU A 175 -23.08 -10.17 3.39
N GLN A 176 -23.57 -9.28 4.26
CA GLN A 176 -24.94 -8.78 4.25
C GLN A 176 -24.92 -7.26 4.09
N GLY A 177 -25.78 -6.74 3.20
CA GLY A 177 -25.87 -5.31 2.93
C GLY A 177 -26.55 -5.04 1.60
N GLN A 178 -26.58 -3.78 1.23
CA GLN A 178 -27.01 -3.38 -0.12
C GLN A 178 -25.97 -3.80 -1.17
N PRO A 179 -26.35 -4.11 -2.40
CA PRO A 179 -25.38 -4.46 -3.44
C PRO A 179 -24.47 -3.26 -3.75
N ILE A 180 -23.19 -3.51 -4.01
CA ILE A 180 -22.23 -2.45 -4.41
C ILE A 180 -22.60 -1.75 -5.72
N THR A 181 -23.53 -2.34 -6.51
CA THR A 181 -24.08 -1.73 -7.73
C THR A 181 -25.11 -0.63 -7.44
N ALA A 182 -25.56 -0.49 -6.19
CA ALA A 182 -26.45 0.60 -5.79
C ALA A 182 -25.76 1.96 -6.01
N PRO A 183 -26.46 2.95 -6.62
CA PRO A 183 -25.84 4.23 -7.00
C PRO A 183 -25.15 4.93 -5.83
N GLU A 184 -25.73 4.88 -4.64
CA GLU A 184 -25.22 5.50 -3.42
C GLU A 184 -23.88 4.93 -2.92
N PHE A 185 -23.49 3.72 -3.36
CA PHE A 185 -22.19 3.13 -2.98
C PHE A 185 -20.99 4.03 -3.36
N ARG A 186 -21.16 4.85 -4.38
CA ARG A 186 -20.09 5.75 -4.87
C ARG A 186 -19.93 7.04 -4.08
N ASP A 187 -20.86 7.32 -3.15
CA ASP A 187 -20.97 8.61 -2.49
C ASP A 187 -20.35 8.63 -1.08
N PHE A 188 -19.60 7.60 -0.71
CA PHE A 188 -18.97 7.51 0.61
C PHE A 188 -17.55 8.06 0.60
N ASP A 189 -17.13 8.59 1.75
CA ASP A 189 -15.81 9.18 1.96
C ASP A 189 -14.80 8.13 2.44
N CYS A 190 -15.28 7.11 3.15
CA CYS A 190 -14.47 6.02 3.70
C CYS A 190 -15.15 4.67 3.50
N TYR A 191 -14.38 3.66 3.08
CA TYR A 191 -14.82 2.28 2.87
C TYR A 191 -14.01 1.35 3.78
N ILE A 192 -14.69 0.60 4.65
CA ILE A 192 -14.09 -0.29 5.64
C ILE A 192 -14.12 -1.73 5.13
N TYR A 193 -12.95 -2.38 5.15
CA TYR A 193 -12.77 -3.80 4.84
C TYR A 193 -12.29 -4.55 6.07
N GLY A 194 -12.89 -5.70 6.34
CA GLY A 194 -12.62 -6.52 7.51
C GLY A 194 -11.36 -7.38 7.41
N ASN A 195 -10.96 -7.89 8.57
CA ASN A 195 -9.95 -8.93 8.66
C ASN A 195 -10.43 -10.23 7.98
N GLU A 196 -9.52 -10.94 7.31
CA GLU A 196 -9.83 -12.14 6.53
C GLU A 196 -10.46 -13.27 7.37
N ALA A 197 -10.08 -13.39 8.64
CA ALA A 197 -10.56 -14.45 9.54
C ALA A 197 -11.64 -13.99 10.52
N ARG A 198 -11.57 -12.73 10.98
CA ARG A 198 -12.42 -12.19 12.06
C ARG A 198 -13.53 -11.28 11.55
N GLY A 199 -13.45 -10.87 10.28
CA GLY A 199 -14.39 -9.92 9.69
C GLY A 199 -14.29 -8.52 10.27
N LEU A 200 -15.42 -7.88 10.46
CA LEU A 200 -15.56 -6.48 10.89
C LEU A 200 -16.00 -6.35 12.36
N PRO A 201 -15.53 -5.32 13.07
CA PRO A 201 -15.93 -5.03 14.46
C PRO A 201 -17.35 -4.44 14.51
N ARG A 202 -18.37 -5.28 14.62
CA ARG A 202 -19.80 -4.93 14.53
C ARG A 202 -20.23 -3.77 15.43
N ALA A 203 -19.73 -3.73 16.67
CA ALA A 203 -20.07 -2.68 17.62
C ALA A 203 -19.62 -1.30 17.12
N ALA A 204 -18.36 -1.19 16.66
CA ALA A 204 -17.83 0.06 16.14
C ALA A 204 -18.57 0.52 14.87
N LEU A 205 -18.92 -0.42 13.97
CA LEU A 205 -19.69 -0.09 12.77
C LEU A 205 -21.09 0.45 13.09
N ALA A 206 -21.75 -0.14 14.09
CA ALA A 206 -23.08 0.32 14.53
C ALA A 206 -23.01 1.72 15.15
N GLU A 207 -22.00 2.00 15.99
CA GLU A 207 -21.79 3.30 16.62
C GLU A 207 -21.56 4.41 15.58
N MET A 208 -20.75 4.16 14.56
CA MET A 208 -20.50 5.13 13.49
C MET A 208 -21.58 5.14 12.39
N LYS A 209 -22.63 4.31 12.51
CA LYS A 209 -23.72 4.17 11.52
C LYS A 209 -23.21 3.87 10.12
N ALA A 210 -22.19 3.02 10.00
CA ALA A 210 -21.63 2.65 8.71
C ALA A 210 -22.67 1.90 7.86
N ALA A 211 -22.85 2.32 6.61
CA ALA A 211 -23.75 1.65 5.68
C ALA A 211 -23.12 0.34 5.19
N ALA A 212 -23.83 -0.78 5.31
CA ALA A 212 -23.33 -2.08 4.89
C ALA A 212 -23.61 -2.33 3.40
N PHE A 213 -22.56 -2.75 2.67
CA PHE A 213 -22.64 -3.13 1.27
C PHE A 213 -22.03 -4.51 1.05
N THR A 214 -22.51 -5.20 0.00
CA THR A 214 -22.08 -6.56 -0.33
C THR A 214 -21.79 -6.75 -1.81
N ILE A 215 -20.89 -7.66 -2.12
CA ILE A 215 -20.71 -8.22 -3.46
C ILE A 215 -21.51 -9.51 -3.51
N ALA A 216 -22.56 -9.53 -4.33
CA ALA A 216 -23.40 -10.71 -4.48
C ALA A 216 -22.59 -11.88 -5.04
N GLY A 217 -22.75 -13.05 -4.43
CA GLY A 217 -22.13 -14.31 -4.84
C GLY A 217 -23.15 -15.45 -4.82
N THR A 218 -22.77 -16.60 -5.33
CA THR A 218 -23.64 -17.81 -5.34
C THR A 218 -23.74 -18.51 -3.99
N GLY A 219 -22.88 -18.14 -3.02
CA GLY A 219 -22.78 -18.83 -1.74
C GLY A 219 -21.97 -20.14 -1.75
N ALA A 220 -21.33 -20.46 -2.88
CA ALA A 220 -20.48 -21.66 -2.99
C ALA A 220 -19.21 -21.61 -2.12
N ILE A 221 -18.77 -20.41 -1.75
CA ILE A 221 -17.66 -20.15 -0.82
C ILE A 221 -18.08 -19.09 0.19
N GLU A 222 -17.41 -19.04 1.35
CA GLU A 222 -17.79 -18.17 2.45
C GLU A 222 -17.52 -16.68 2.14
N SER A 223 -16.38 -16.37 1.49
CA SER A 223 -15.98 -14.99 1.19
C SER A 223 -14.98 -14.92 0.04
N LEU A 224 -14.85 -13.73 -0.54
CA LEU A 224 -13.77 -13.38 -1.45
C LEU A 224 -12.51 -12.99 -0.66
N ASN A 225 -11.35 -13.14 -1.30
CA ASN A 225 -10.11 -12.56 -0.81
C ASN A 225 -10.26 -11.04 -0.67
N VAL A 226 -9.70 -10.45 0.40
CA VAL A 226 -9.88 -9.02 0.71
C VAL A 226 -9.31 -8.11 -0.40
N ALA A 227 -8.19 -8.45 -1.02
CA ALA A 227 -7.63 -7.65 -2.11
C ALA A 227 -8.51 -7.71 -3.37
N THR A 228 -9.12 -8.87 -3.64
CA THR A 228 -10.11 -9.03 -4.71
C THR A 228 -11.37 -8.21 -4.42
N THR A 229 -11.87 -8.25 -3.19
CA THR A 229 -13.02 -7.43 -2.75
C THR A 229 -12.74 -5.95 -2.95
N VAL A 230 -11.59 -5.45 -2.48
CA VAL A 230 -11.17 -4.06 -2.69
C VAL A 230 -11.14 -3.73 -4.19
N THR A 231 -10.56 -4.60 -5.02
CA THR A 231 -10.43 -4.34 -6.47
C THR A 231 -11.79 -4.19 -7.15
N ILE A 232 -12.75 -5.07 -6.85
CA ILE A 232 -14.11 -5.00 -7.40
C ILE A 232 -14.80 -3.71 -6.94
N CYS A 233 -14.71 -3.38 -5.65
CA CYS A 233 -15.31 -2.16 -5.10
C CYS A 233 -14.69 -0.90 -5.72
N GLN A 234 -13.35 -0.85 -5.87
CA GLN A 234 -12.68 0.30 -6.47
C GLN A 234 -13.08 0.49 -7.94
N TYR A 235 -13.22 -0.61 -8.68
CA TYR A 235 -13.76 -0.54 -10.04
C TYR A 235 -15.16 0.07 -10.05
N GLU A 236 -16.06 -0.39 -9.18
CA GLU A 236 -17.44 0.13 -9.11
C GLU A 236 -17.47 1.61 -8.68
N ILE A 237 -16.68 2.00 -7.68
CA ILE A 237 -16.57 3.39 -7.22
C ILE A 237 -16.06 4.31 -8.34
N SER A 238 -15.10 3.84 -9.13
CA SER A 238 -14.46 4.63 -10.20
C SER A 238 -15.22 4.60 -11.53
N ARG A 239 -16.21 3.71 -11.66
CA ARG A 239 -17.02 3.57 -12.88
C ARG A 239 -17.86 4.83 -13.13
N GLY A 240 -17.54 5.55 -14.17
CA GLY A 240 -18.19 6.82 -14.54
C GLY A 240 -17.40 8.08 -14.14
N VAL A 241 -16.35 7.94 -13.32
CA VAL A 241 -15.40 9.04 -13.01
C VAL A 241 -14.18 9.02 -13.94
N VAL A 242 -13.90 7.88 -14.57
CA VAL A 242 -12.78 7.73 -15.51
C VAL A 242 -13.16 8.32 -16.87
N GLY A 243 -13.30 9.64 -16.91
CA GLY A 243 -13.16 10.42 -18.13
C GLY A 243 -11.69 10.51 -18.47
N THR A 244 -11.28 9.79 -19.51
CA THR A 244 -10.09 10.02 -20.36
C THR A 244 -8.93 10.75 -19.68
N ARG A 245 -8.08 10.04 -18.91
CA ARG A 245 -6.71 10.50 -18.73
C ARG A 245 -5.99 10.36 -20.08
N PRO A 246 -5.35 11.40 -20.60
CA PRO A 246 -4.45 11.21 -21.73
C PRO A 246 -3.38 10.23 -21.27
N ARG A 247 -3.23 9.12 -21.97
CA ARG A 247 -2.08 8.25 -21.81
C ARG A 247 -0.87 9.11 -22.13
N SER A 248 -0.05 9.43 -21.12
CA SER A 248 1.29 9.91 -21.40
C SER A 248 1.98 8.76 -22.15
N SER A 249 2.12 8.95 -23.46
CA SER A 249 2.92 8.10 -24.32
C SER A 249 4.36 8.22 -23.84
N SER A 250 4.85 7.17 -23.24
CA SER A 250 6.28 6.87 -23.15
C SER A 250 6.40 5.37 -22.92
N ILE A 251 6.54 4.71 -24.03
CA ILE A 251 7.22 3.43 -24.17
C ILE A 251 8.70 3.69 -23.98
#